data_c6b0810f0e16ed9d7000d79b8f539a51
#
_entry.id   c6b0810f0e16ed9d7000d79b8f539a51
#
_cell.length_a   1.000
_cell.length_b   1.000
_cell.length_c   1.000
_cell.angle_alpha   90.00
_cell.angle_beta   90.00
_cell.angle_gamma   90.00
#
_symmetry.space_group_name_H-M   'P 1'
#
loop_
_entity.id
_entity.type
_entity.pdbx_description
1 polymer ?
#
loop_
_entity_poly.entity_id
_entity_poly.type
_entity_poly.pdbx_seq_one_letter_code
_entity_poly.pdbx_strand_id
1 'polypeptide(L)'
;MSDSLNADFSRPAAADTAAMDWQASPSPTVWRKRLDLVDGEFSRVTSVVRYDAKSSFHAHGHPQGEEILVLEGVFSDEHGDYPAGTFLLNPQGFRHAPFSVQGCTLFVKLCQFAGDGRDHVVVDTRAGDWRAMAPGVEVLPLYRDPDYPEDITMLRLAAGTALPPDCVDADAAPKGLEIFVVSGRLLEGSAHVGAGAWLREPRGVDRRFVAEADTTLYLKRNHLGG
;
A
#
# COMPACT_ATOMS: atom_id res chain seq x y z
N MET A 1 -24.49 -11.05 -8.18
CA MET A 1 -24.25 -10.42 -6.86
C MET A 1 -22.98 -9.59 -7.05
N SER A 2 -22.97 -8.34 -6.61
CA SER A 2 -21.77 -7.49 -6.69
C SER A 2 -20.69 -8.10 -5.78
N ASP A 3 -19.49 -8.35 -6.31
CA ASP A 3 -18.34 -8.86 -5.53
C ASP A 3 -17.63 -7.73 -4.77
N SER A 4 -18.33 -6.61 -4.52
CA SER A 4 -17.76 -5.44 -3.82
C SER A 4 -17.38 -5.77 -2.38
N LEU A 5 -16.20 -5.33 -1.96
CA LEU A 5 -15.67 -5.48 -0.61
C LEU A 5 -15.20 -4.13 -0.11
N ASN A 6 -15.67 -3.68 1.05
CA ASN A 6 -15.29 -2.38 1.64
C ASN A 6 -15.42 -1.21 0.63
N ALA A 7 -16.41 -1.27 -0.26
CA ALA A 7 -16.58 -0.34 -1.37
C ALA A 7 -17.18 1.02 -0.98
N ASP A 8 -17.71 1.14 0.24
CA ASP A 8 -18.18 2.42 0.77
C ASP A 8 -17.01 3.19 1.40
N PHE A 9 -16.45 4.12 0.61
CA PHE A 9 -15.31 4.95 1.03
C PHE A 9 -15.70 6.05 2.03
N SER A 10 -16.98 6.24 2.32
CA SER A 10 -17.44 7.13 3.40
C SER A 10 -17.36 6.49 4.79
N ARG A 11 -17.03 5.19 4.83
CA ARG A 11 -16.94 4.40 6.07
C ARG A 11 -15.52 3.90 6.34
N PRO A 12 -15.10 3.81 7.60
CA PRO A 12 -13.88 3.12 7.97
C PRO A 12 -13.88 1.66 7.53
N ALA A 13 -12.71 1.15 7.17
CA ALA A 13 -12.50 -0.26 6.91
C ALA A 13 -11.16 -0.72 7.49
N ALA A 14 -11.11 -1.98 7.91
CA ALA A 14 -9.90 -2.59 8.45
C ALA A 14 -9.83 -4.07 8.09
N ALA A 15 -8.63 -4.58 7.91
CA ALA A 15 -8.37 -6.00 7.70
C ALA A 15 -7.02 -6.39 8.29
N ASP A 16 -6.92 -7.61 8.78
CA ASP A 16 -5.66 -8.26 9.14
C ASP A 16 -5.36 -9.33 8.11
N THR A 17 -4.38 -9.09 7.25
CA THR A 17 -4.03 -10.05 6.20
C THR A 17 -3.46 -11.36 6.74
N ALA A 18 -2.92 -11.36 7.97
CA ALA A 18 -2.46 -12.61 8.61
C ALA A 18 -3.62 -13.58 8.89
N ALA A 19 -4.80 -13.06 9.19
CA ALA A 19 -6.00 -13.83 9.47
C ALA A 19 -6.83 -14.19 8.21
N MET A 20 -6.43 -13.72 7.02
CA MET A 20 -7.16 -13.94 5.78
C MET A 20 -6.63 -15.15 5.01
N ASP A 21 -7.53 -15.91 4.39
CA ASP A 21 -7.16 -16.96 3.44
C ASP A 21 -6.75 -16.38 2.08
N TRP A 22 -5.83 -17.07 1.42
CA TRP A 22 -5.44 -16.77 0.05
C TRP A 22 -6.55 -17.21 -0.93
N GLN A 23 -6.96 -16.31 -1.79
CA GLN A 23 -7.92 -16.55 -2.86
C GLN A 23 -7.19 -16.67 -4.20
N ALA A 24 -7.60 -17.62 -5.04
CA ALA A 24 -7.05 -17.75 -6.38
C ALA A 24 -7.34 -16.50 -7.22
N SER A 25 -6.38 -16.12 -8.05
CA SER A 25 -6.57 -15.14 -9.13
C SER A 25 -6.91 -15.87 -10.44
N PRO A 26 -7.21 -15.15 -11.55
CA PRO A 26 -7.33 -15.76 -12.86
C PRO A 26 -6.02 -16.47 -13.33
N SER A 27 -4.87 -16.04 -12.83
CA SER A 27 -3.61 -16.77 -13.04
C SER A 27 -3.44 -17.86 -11.99
N PRO A 28 -3.16 -19.13 -12.37
CA PRO A 28 -3.13 -20.26 -11.45
C PRO A 28 -1.99 -20.21 -10.42
N THR A 29 -1.01 -19.34 -10.60
CA THR A 29 0.17 -19.19 -9.74
C THR A 29 0.19 -17.86 -8.99
N VAL A 30 -0.92 -17.12 -9.02
CA VAL A 30 -1.07 -15.84 -8.33
C VAL A 30 -2.27 -15.88 -7.40
N TRP A 31 -2.06 -15.44 -6.16
CA TRP A 31 -3.02 -15.47 -5.08
C TRP A 31 -3.26 -14.07 -4.53
N ARG A 32 -4.46 -13.82 -4.02
CA ARG A 32 -4.87 -12.51 -3.53
C ARG A 32 -5.51 -12.57 -2.15
N LYS A 33 -5.28 -11.55 -1.35
CA LYS A 33 -6.07 -11.16 -0.17
C LYS A 33 -6.61 -9.78 -0.44
N ARG A 34 -7.88 -9.68 -0.85
CA ARG A 34 -8.49 -8.39 -1.19
C ARG A 34 -8.88 -7.64 0.07
N LEU A 35 -8.51 -6.37 0.16
CA LEU A 35 -8.79 -5.47 1.28
C LEU A 35 -9.95 -4.53 0.94
N ASP A 36 -9.98 -4.00 -0.27
CA ASP A 36 -11.16 -3.37 -0.86
C ASP A 36 -11.31 -3.75 -2.34
N LEU A 37 -12.52 -3.64 -2.85
CA LEU A 37 -12.87 -3.89 -4.24
C LEU A 37 -14.17 -3.16 -4.60
N VAL A 38 -14.14 -2.35 -5.65
CA VAL A 38 -15.31 -1.69 -6.23
C VAL A 38 -15.57 -2.31 -7.61
N ASP A 39 -16.74 -2.91 -7.82
CA ASP A 39 -17.24 -3.38 -9.12
C ASP A 39 -16.28 -4.15 -10.04
N GLY A 40 -15.99 -5.41 -9.74
CA GLY A 40 -15.36 -6.33 -10.69
C GLY A 40 -13.84 -6.17 -10.85
N GLU A 41 -13.27 -6.87 -11.82
CA GLU A 41 -11.84 -7.14 -11.89
C GLU A 41 -10.99 -5.95 -12.41
N PHE A 42 -11.59 -4.99 -13.10
CA PHE A 42 -10.90 -3.82 -13.68
C PHE A 42 -11.21 -2.52 -12.93
N SER A 43 -11.67 -2.62 -11.70
CA SER A 43 -12.05 -1.49 -10.87
C SER A 43 -11.01 -1.21 -9.79
N ARG A 44 -11.25 -0.16 -9.00
CA ARG A 44 -10.44 0.17 -7.84
C ARG A 44 -10.34 -1.04 -6.90
N VAL A 45 -9.12 -1.48 -6.64
CA VAL A 45 -8.84 -2.58 -5.70
C VAL A 45 -7.56 -2.32 -4.92
N THR A 46 -7.58 -2.71 -3.64
CA THR A 46 -6.39 -2.83 -2.79
C THR A 46 -6.26 -4.29 -2.35
N SER A 47 -5.08 -4.86 -2.49
CA SER A 47 -4.86 -6.29 -2.19
C SER A 47 -3.43 -6.54 -1.69
N VAL A 48 -3.26 -7.60 -0.91
CA VAL A 48 -1.97 -8.28 -0.83
C VAL A 48 -1.97 -9.41 -1.86
N VAL A 49 -0.94 -9.45 -2.70
CA VAL A 49 -0.82 -10.39 -3.82
C VAL A 49 0.44 -11.23 -3.66
N ARG A 50 0.33 -12.54 -3.84
CA ARG A 50 1.46 -13.45 -3.83
C ARG A 50 1.62 -14.11 -5.19
N TYR A 51 2.82 -14.06 -5.70
CA TYR A 51 3.30 -14.85 -6.83
C TYR A 51 4.04 -16.06 -6.30
N ASP A 52 3.68 -17.25 -6.74
CA ASP A 52 4.46 -18.46 -6.49
C ASP A 52 5.78 -18.39 -7.25
N ALA A 53 6.77 -19.19 -6.87
CA ALA A 53 8.02 -19.26 -7.62
C ALA A 53 7.78 -19.69 -9.08
N LYS A 54 8.52 -19.08 -10.02
CA LYS A 54 8.39 -19.28 -11.49
C LYS A 54 7.04 -18.85 -12.05
N SER A 55 6.36 -17.96 -11.35
CA SER A 55 5.09 -17.37 -11.76
C SER A 55 5.30 -16.29 -12.82
N SER A 56 4.38 -16.20 -13.77
CA SER A 56 4.33 -15.10 -14.73
C SER A 56 2.88 -14.69 -14.98
N PHE A 57 2.70 -13.44 -15.38
CA PHE A 57 1.42 -12.91 -15.80
C PHE A 57 1.52 -12.43 -17.25
N HIS A 58 0.42 -12.52 -18.00
CA HIS A 58 0.40 -12.02 -19.37
C HIS A 58 0.66 -10.50 -19.39
N ALA A 59 1.28 -10.03 -20.48
CA ALA A 59 1.44 -8.62 -20.72
C ALA A 59 0.07 -7.91 -20.69
N HIS A 60 -0.06 -6.90 -19.84
CA HIS A 60 -1.30 -6.16 -19.66
C HIS A 60 -1.02 -4.67 -19.39
N GLY A 61 -2.05 -3.87 -19.43
CA GLY A 61 -1.98 -2.45 -19.18
C GLY A 61 -2.80 -2.03 -17.96
N HIS A 62 -2.40 -0.92 -17.37
CA HIS A 62 -3.05 -0.31 -16.21
C HIS A 62 -3.77 0.98 -16.63
N PRO A 63 -5.07 0.92 -17.03
CA PRO A 63 -5.78 2.07 -17.59
C PRO A 63 -5.94 3.24 -16.63
N GLN A 64 -5.85 3.01 -15.33
CA GLN A 64 -5.89 4.04 -14.27
C GLN A 64 -4.74 3.88 -13.27
N GLY A 65 -3.59 3.39 -13.77
CA GLY A 65 -2.37 3.23 -13.00
C GLY A 65 -2.39 2.10 -11.98
N GLU A 66 -1.20 1.85 -11.44
CA GLU A 66 -0.95 0.81 -10.45
C GLU A 66 0.09 1.29 -9.44
N GLU A 67 -0.06 0.88 -8.20
CA GLU A 67 0.90 1.10 -7.13
C GLU A 67 1.28 -0.25 -6.52
N ILE A 68 2.58 -0.47 -6.33
CA ILE A 68 3.13 -1.69 -5.76
C ILE A 68 4.13 -1.34 -4.66
N LEU A 69 4.02 -2.00 -3.52
CA LEU A 69 5.11 -2.12 -2.55
C LEU A 69 5.49 -3.61 -2.46
N VAL A 70 6.73 -3.93 -2.82
CA VAL A 70 7.24 -5.30 -2.71
C VAL A 70 7.54 -5.60 -1.25
N LEU A 71 6.76 -6.51 -0.64
CA LEU A 71 6.88 -6.89 0.77
C LEU A 71 7.94 -7.97 0.97
N GLU A 72 7.96 -8.99 0.07
CA GLU A 72 8.86 -10.12 0.13
C GLU A 72 9.27 -10.57 -1.27
N GLY A 73 10.46 -11.19 -1.38
CA GLY A 73 10.94 -11.78 -2.64
C GLY A 73 11.40 -10.74 -3.66
N VAL A 74 11.23 -11.07 -4.94
CA VAL A 74 11.59 -10.20 -6.08
C VAL A 74 10.44 -10.22 -7.08
N PHE A 75 9.86 -9.07 -7.32
CA PHE A 75 8.95 -8.80 -8.43
C PHE A 75 9.77 -8.35 -9.63
N SER A 76 9.46 -8.82 -10.82
CA SER A 76 10.21 -8.49 -12.04
C SER A 76 9.26 -8.24 -13.21
N ASP A 77 9.71 -7.42 -14.14
CA ASP A 77 9.10 -7.25 -15.46
C ASP A 77 10.19 -6.96 -16.51
N GLU A 78 9.82 -6.59 -17.73
CA GLU A 78 10.78 -6.25 -18.80
C GLU A 78 11.59 -4.98 -18.52
N HIS A 79 11.21 -4.19 -17.50
CA HIS A 79 11.91 -2.95 -17.13
C HIS A 79 12.93 -3.16 -16.00
N GLY A 80 12.81 -4.25 -15.22
CA GLY A 80 13.79 -4.55 -14.18
C GLY A 80 13.36 -5.58 -13.15
N ASP A 81 14.23 -5.73 -12.15
CA ASP A 81 14.02 -6.56 -10.96
C ASP A 81 13.81 -5.66 -9.74
N TYR A 82 12.74 -5.90 -9.00
CA TYR A 82 12.30 -5.10 -7.87
C TYR A 82 12.27 -5.96 -6.60
N PRO A 83 13.34 -5.96 -5.80
CA PRO A 83 13.40 -6.74 -4.56
C PRO A 83 12.51 -6.16 -3.47
N ALA A 84 12.28 -6.94 -2.41
CA ALA A 84 11.55 -6.50 -1.22
C ALA A 84 12.04 -5.13 -0.74
N GLY A 85 11.09 -4.25 -0.41
CA GLY A 85 11.34 -2.85 -0.08
C GLY A 85 11.32 -1.91 -1.29
N THR A 86 11.06 -2.38 -2.50
CA THR A 86 10.86 -1.48 -3.65
C THR A 86 9.42 -1.01 -3.71
N PHE A 87 9.22 0.30 -3.81
CA PHE A 87 7.95 0.94 -4.16
C PHE A 87 7.95 1.32 -5.63
N LEU A 88 6.85 1.02 -6.33
CA LEU A 88 6.62 1.41 -7.71
C LEU A 88 5.28 2.15 -7.83
N LEU A 89 5.27 3.20 -8.65
CA LEU A 89 4.07 3.84 -9.15
C LEU A 89 4.09 3.74 -10.67
N ASN A 90 3.22 2.95 -11.23
CA ASN A 90 3.01 2.78 -12.65
C ASN A 90 1.87 3.71 -13.09
N PRO A 91 2.11 4.75 -13.92
CA PRO A 91 1.10 5.72 -14.28
C PRO A 91 0.03 5.12 -15.19
N GLN A 92 -1.03 5.91 -15.42
CA GLN A 92 -2.09 5.56 -16.35
C GLN A 92 -1.53 5.15 -17.72
N GLY A 93 -1.99 3.99 -18.21
CA GLY A 93 -1.56 3.44 -19.50
C GLY A 93 -0.24 2.66 -19.48
N PHE A 94 0.44 2.59 -18.34
CA PHE A 94 1.65 1.76 -18.18
C PHE A 94 1.34 0.30 -18.54
N ARG A 95 2.29 -0.34 -19.23
CA ARG A 95 2.16 -1.76 -19.66
C ARG A 95 3.40 -2.52 -19.24
N HIS A 96 3.19 -3.74 -18.74
CA HIS A 96 4.26 -4.66 -18.41
C HIS A 96 3.82 -6.13 -18.51
N ALA A 97 4.79 -7.03 -18.46
CA ALA A 97 4.60 -8.47 -18.35
C ALA A 97 5.27 -8.98 -17.05
N PRO A 98 4.60 -8.91 -15.92
CA PRO A 98 5.21 -9.20 -14.63
C PRO A 98 5.46 -10.69 -14.42
N PHE A 99 6.55 -11.00 -13.71
CA PHE A 99 6.91 -12.34 -13.31
C PHE A 99 7.67 -12.34 -11.97
N SER A 100 7.83 -13.53 -11.37
CA SER A 100 8.73 -13.72 -10.25
C SER A 100 9.39 -15.08 -10.33
N VAL A 101 10.72 -15.11 -10.38
CA VAL A 101 11.50 -16.35 -10.45
C VAL A 101 11.48 -17.08 -9.11
N GLN A 102 11.60 -16.33 -8.02
CA GLN A 102 11.70 -16.86 -6.65
C GLN A 102 10.37 -16.87 -5.92
N GLY A 103 9.35 -16.18 -6.46
CA GLY A 103 8.14 -15.81 -5.78
C GLY A 103 8.29 -14.45 -5.09
N CYS A 104 7.16 -13.77 -4.91
CA CYS A 104 7.11 -12.51 -4.18
C CYS A 104 5.75 -12.30 -3.53
N THR A 105 5.73 -11.41 -2.53
CA THR A 105 4.51 -10.88 -1.91
C THR A 105 4.50 -9.38 -2.07
N LEU A 106 3.37 -8.85 -2.51
CA LEU A 106 3.18 -7.45 -2.88
C LEU A 106 1.99 -6.85 -2.13
N PHE A 107 2.05 -5.58 -1.76
CA PHE A 107 0.89 -4.76 -1.48
C PHE A 107 0.59 -3.96 -2.75
N VAL A 108 -0.60 -4.13 -3.32
CA VAL A 108 -0.96 -3.64 -4.66
C VAL A 108 -2.23 -2.81 -4.60
N LYS A 109 -2.23 -1.70 -5.34
CA LYS A 109 -3.40 -0.86 -5.55
C LYS A 109 -3.59 -0.66 -7.05
N LEU A 110 -4.77 -1.01 -7.57
CA LEU A 110 -5.12 -0.86 -8.98
C LEU A 110 -6.19 0.20 -9.16
N CYS A 111 -6.14 0.90 -10.30
CA CYS A 111 -7.13 1.89 -10.70
C CYS A 111 -7.32 3.03 -9.68
N GLN A 112 -6.22 3.51 -9.11
CA GLN A 112 -6.21 4.57 -8.09
C GLN A 112 -5.31 5.75 -8.47
N PHE A 113 -4.80 5.79 -9.70
CA PHE A 113 -3.87 6.79 -10.20
C PHE A 113 -4.26 7.28 -11.60
N ALA A 114 -5.56 7.51 -11.79
CA ALA A 114 -6.04 8.16 -13.01
C ALA A 114 -5.46 9.57 -13.14
N GLY A 115 -5.24 10.00 -14.36
CA GLY A 115 -4.75 11.34 -14.70
C GLY A 115 -3.50 11.31 -15.58
N ASP A 116 -3.45 12.25 -16.49
CA ASP A 116 -2.35 12.39 -17.44
C ASP A 116 -1.15 13.11 -16.78
N GLY A 117 0.06 12.78 -17.23
CA GLY A 117 1.27 13.49 -16.81
C GLY A 117 1.90 13.00 -15.51
N ARG A 118 1.41 11.89 -14.93
CA ARG A 118 2.07 11.26 -13.78
C ARG A 118 3.33 10.54 -14.23
N ASP A 119 4.41 10.72 -13.50
CA ASP A 119 5.67 10.03 -13.75
C ASP A 119 5.63 8.58 -13.26
N HIS A 120 6.39 7.72 -13.93
CA HIS A 120 6.75 6.40 -13.40
C HIS A 120 7.76 6.60 -12.27
N VAL A 121 7.47 6.05 -11.08
CA VAL A 121 8.29 6.19 -9.88
C VAL A 121 8.78 4.84 -9.42
N VAL A 122 10.08 4.74 -9.11
CA VAL A 122 10.69 3.58 -8.47
C VAL A 122 11.56 4.05 -7.31
N VAL A 123 11.26 3.59 -6.09
CA VAL A 123 11.99 3.95 -4.87
C VAL A 123 12.45 2.67 -4.15
N ASP A 124 13.75 2.48 -3.97
CA ASP A 124 14.27 1.49 -3.01
C ASP A 124 14.17 2.06 -1.61
N THR A 125 13.18 1.62 -0.83
CA THR A 125 12.93 2.14 0.52
C THR A 125 13.99 1.73 1.53
N ARG A 126 14.84 0.75 1.21
CA ARG A 126 15.96 0.32 2.08
C ARG A 126 17.13 1.28 1.97
N ALA A 127 17.36 1.84 0.77
CA ALA A 127 18.43 2.79 0.48
C ALA A 127 17.91 4.23 0.32
N GLY A 128 16.62 4.47 0.55
CA GLY A 128 15.98 5.78 0.40
C GLY A 128 16.49 6.83 1.39
N ASP A 129 16.23 8.09 1.06
CA ASP A 129 16.61 9.26 1.88
C ASP A 129 15.64 9.42 3.06
N TRP A 130 15.79 8.58 4.07
CA TRP A 130 15.03 8.65 5.32
C TRP A 130 15.44 9.88 6.11
N ARG A 131 14.45 10.65 6.54
CA ARG A 131 14.65 11.91 7.27
C ARG A 131 14.02 11.82 8.64
N ALA A 132 14.74 12.30 9.66
CA ALA A 132 14.17 12.47 10.98
C ALA A 132 13.00 13.47 10.92
N MET A 133 11.84 13.06 11.42
CA MET A 133 10.63 13.87 11.51
C MET A 133 10.38 14.32 12.96
N ALA A 134 10.58 13.41 13.92
CA ALA A 134 10.49 13.63 15.35
C ALA A 134 11.41 12.63 16.08
N PRO A 135 11.62 12.74 17.39
CA PRO A 135 12.37 11.75 18.14
C PRO A 135 11.77 10.34 17.96
N GLY A 136 12.58 9.41 17.45
CA GLY A 136 12.16 8.05 17.16
C GLY A 136 11.26 7.87 15.94
N VAL A 137 11.08 8.91 15.10
CA VAL A 137 10.29 8.87 13.87
C VAL A 137 11.11 9.31 12.68
N GLU A 138 11.19 8.45 11.67
CA GLU A 138 11.76 8.77 10.38
C GLU A 138 10.69 8.68 9.29
N VAL A 139 10.78 9.54 8.30
CA VAL A 139 9.89 9.58 7.13
C VAL A 139 10.67 9.42 5.84
N LEU A 140 10.14 8.65 4.92
CA LEU A 140 10.59 8.55 3.54
C LEU A 140 9.42 8.93 2.62
N PRO A 141 9.47 10.07 1.91
CA PRO A 141 8.50 10.38 0.86
C PRO A 141 8.63 9.37 -0.28
N LEU A 142 7.52 8.81 -0.74
CA LEU A 142 7.47 7.92 -1.90
C LEU A 142 6.89 8.62 -3.12
N TYR A 143 5.79 9.35 -2.94
CA TYR A 143 5.14 10.10 -4.01
C TYR A 143 4.44 11.32 -3.46
N ARG A 144 4.62 12.43 -4.14
CA ARG A 144 3.87 13.68 -4.01
C ARG A 144 3.96 14.47 -5.30
N ASP A 145 2.83 14.91 -5.79
CA ASP A 145 2.72 15.70 -7.01
C ASP A 145 1.79 16.89 -6.74
N PRO A 146 2.17 18.13 -7.09
CA PRO A 146 1.37 19.32 -6.82
C PRO A 146 0.02 19.32 -7.55
N ASP A 147 -0.10 18.60 -8.66
CA ASP A 147 -1.33 18.54 -9.46
C ASP A 147 -2.32 17.48 -8.94
N TYR A 148 -1.89 16.66 -7.98
CA TYR A 148 -2.68 15.57 -7.42
C TYR A 148 -2.74 15.62 -5.89
N PRO A 149 -3.89 15.27 -5.27
CA PRO A 149 -4.09 15.47 -3.84
C PRO A 149 -3.39 14.43 -2.96
N GLU A 150 -3.09 13.26 -3.50
CA GLU A 150 -2.55 12.18 -2.69
C GLU A 150 -1.07 12.38 -2.35
N ASP A 151 -0.73 11.94 -1.15
CA ASP A 151 0.62 11.93 -0.59
C ASP A 151 0.90 10.53 -0.05
N ILE A 152 2.01 9.93 -0.51
CA ILE A 152 2.41 8.58 -0.14
C ILE A 152 3.77 8.64 0.55
N THR A 153 3.83 8.10 1.76
CA THR A 153 5.05 8.09 2.57
C THR A 153 5.24 6.75 3.25
N MET A 154 6.48 6.43 3.61
CA MET A 154 6.74 5.43 4.64
C MET A 154 7.21 6.11 5.92
N LEU A 155 6.88 5.51 7.05
CA LEU A 155 7.38 5.89 8.37
C LEU A 155 8.10 4.73 9.01
N ARG A 156 9.17 5.05 9.76
CA ARG A 156 9.77 4.16 10.75
C ARG A 156 9.55 4.75 12.13
N LEU A 157 9.09 3.92 13.03
CA LEU A 157 8.86 4.26 14.44
C LEU A 157 9.73 3.35 15.29
N ALA A 158 10.58 3.94 16.12
CA ALA A 158 11.29 3.18 17.16
C ALA A 158 10.30 2.66 18.21
N ALA A 159 10.62 1.56 18.85
CA ALA A 159 9.81 1.00 19.94
C ALA A 159 9.52 2.05 21.02
N GLY A 160 8.27 2.09 21.51
CA GLY A 160 7.78 3.07 22.49
C GLY A 160 7.40 4.43 21.90
N THR A 161 7.59 4.66 20.59
CA THR A 161 7.28 5.93 19.95
C THR A 161 5.81 5.99 19.51
N ALA A 162 5.14 7.11 19.79
CA ALA A 162 3.81 7.36 19.27
C ALA A 162 3.85 7.80 17.81
N LEU A 163 2.90 7.32 17.01
CA LEU A 163 2.69 7.83 15.65
C LEU A 163 2.24 9.31 15.75
N PRO A 164 2.98 10.24 15.09
CA PRO A 164 2.68 11.67 15.20
C PRO A 164 1.28 12.01 14.69
N PRO A 165 0.48 12.83 15.39
CA PRO A 165 -0.81 13.29 14.91
C PRO A 165 -0.76 13.91 13.52
N ASP A 166 0.26 14.72 13.22
CA ASP A 166 0.49 15.38 11.93
C ASP A 166 0.60 14.40 10.73
N CYS A 167 0.68 13.10 11.00
CA CYS A 167 0.66 12.06 9.96
C CYS A 167 -0.74 11.52 9.70
N VAL A 168 -1.64 11.57 10.67
CA VAL A 168 -2.88 10.79 10.66
C VAL A 168 -4.14 11.55 11.03
N ASP A 169 -4.03 12.75 11.62
CA ASP A 169 -5.19 13.51 12.03
C ASP A 169 -6.03 14.05 10.85
N ALA A 170 -7.17 14.66 11.19
CA ALA A 170 -8.10 15.15 10.19
C ALA A 170 -7.58 16.34 9.38
N ASP A 171 -6.59 17.07 9.87
CA ASP A 171 -5.97 18.19 9.15
C ASP A 171 -4.88 17.68 8.21
N ALA A 172 -4.15 16.62 8.58
CA ALA A 172 -3.16 15.96 7.74
C ALA A 172 -3.79 15.14 6.60
N ALA A 173 -4.96 14.53 6.83
CA ALA A 173 -5.63 13.66 5.88
C ALA A 173 -7.13 13.97 5.73
N PRO A 174 -7.51 15.20 5.32
CA PRO A 174 -8.91 15.60 5.22
C PRO A 174 -9.72 14.81 4.18
N LYS A 175 -9.06 14.19 3.21
CA LYS A 175 -9.67 13.41 2.12
C LYS A 175 -9.23 11.94 2.14
N GLY A 176 -9.10 11.38 3.34
CA GLY A 176 -8.81 9.97 3.55
C GLY A 176 -7.38 9.66 3.99
N LEU A 177 -7.30 8.65 4.81
CA LEU A 177 -6.10 8.06 5.37
C LEU A 177 -6.11 6.56 5.13
N GLU A 178 -4.97 6.02 4.74
CA GLU A 178 -4.72 4.59 4.68
C GLU A 178 -3.39 4.27 5.33
N ILE A 179 -3.38 3.24 6.17
CA ILE A 179 -2.20 2.72 6.87
C ILE A 179 -2.07 1.24 6.54
N PHE A 180 -0.88 0.81 6.15
CA PHE A 180 -0.52 -0.60 6.09
C PHE A 180 0.72 -0.83 6.95
N VAL A 181 0.63 -1.78 7.89
CA VAL A 181 1.76 -2.15 8.75
C VAL A 181 2.66 -3.10 7.97
N VAL A 182 3.79 -2.60 7.49
CA VAL A 182 4.75 -3.38 6.69
C VAL A 182 5.53 -4.34 7.58
N SER A 183 5.97 -3.87 8.75
CA SER A 183 6.66 -4.69 9.75
C SER A 183 6.46 -4.11 11.14
N GLY A 184 6.70 -4.92 12.17
CA GLY A 184 6.54 -4.53 13.56
C GLY A 184 5.11 -4.61 14.05
N ARG A 185 4.74 -3.77 15.01
CA ARG A 185 3.43 -3.79 15.66
C ARG A 185 3.13 -2.45 16.32
N LEU A 186 1.89 -1.99 16.14
CA LEU A 186 1.33 -0.85 16.83
C LEU A 186 0.38 -1.31 17.95
N LEU A 187 0.27 -0.51 18.98
CA LEU A 187 -0.73 -0.60 20.04
C LEU A 187 -1.71 0.56 19.89
N GLU A 188 -3.00 0.27 19.87
CA GLU A 188 -4.09 1.23 19.91
C GLU A 188 -4.99 0.92 21.13
N GLY A 189 -4.87 1.71 22.19
CA GLY A 189 -5.50 1.36 23.47
C GLY A 189 -4.97 0.02 23.98
N SER A 190 -5.81 -1.04 23.95
CA SER A 190 -5.42 -2.42 24.25
C SER A 190 -5.35 -3.33 23.02
N ALA A 191 -5.61 -2.79 21.82
CA ALA A 191 -5.62 -3.56 20.61
C ALA A 191 -4.23 -3.58 19.94
N HIS A 192 -3.80 -4.76 19.53
CA HIS A 192 -2.55 -4.95 18.80
C HIS A 192 -2.82 -4.93 17.29
N VAL A 193 -2.05 -4.12 16.56
CA VAL A 193 -2.12 -3.95 15.10
C VAL A 193 -0.78 -4.36 14.52
N GLY A 194 -0.68 -5.60 14.08
CA GLY A 194 0.59 -6.22 13.63
C GLY A 194 0.87 -6.06 12.15
N ALA A 195 2.03 -6.59 11.72
CA ALA A 195 2.42 -6.63 10.31
C ALA A 195 1.33 -7.30 9.45
N GLY A 196 1.02 -6.70 8.30
CA GLY A 196 -0.07 -7.10 7.42
C GLY A 196 -1.43 -6.50 7.77
N ALA A 197 -1.56 -5.78 8.87
CA ALA A 197 -2.78 -5.04 9.16
C ALA A 197 -2.93 -3.83 8.23
N TRP A 198 -4.14 -3.63 7.76
CA TRP A 198 -4.55 -2.54 6.89
C TRP A 198 -5.72 -1.79 7.51
N LEU A 199 -5.64 -0.47 7.49
CA LEU A 199 -6.67 0.45 7.98
C LEU A 199 -6.95 1.49 6.91
N ARG A 200 -8.22 1.80 6.67
CA ARG A 200 -8.65 2.90 5.81
C ARG A 200 -9.73 3.71 6.49
N GLU A 201 -9.51 5.01 6.57
CA GLU A 201 -10.43 5.97 7.16
C GLU A 201 -10.85 7.00 6.09
N PRO A 202 -12.13 7.37 5.99
CA PRO A 202 -12.61 8.36 5.02
C PRO A 202 -12.01 9.75 5.24
N ARG A 203 -11.50 9.99 6.42
CA ARG A 203 -10.80 11.17 6.88
C ARG A 203 -9.74 10.74 7.88
N GLY A 204 -8.72 11.54 8.09
CA GLY A 204 -7.76 11.33 9.17
C GLY A 204 -8.44 11.20 10.53
N VAL A 205 -7.80 10.51 11.45
CA VAL A 205 -8.40 10.07 12.71
C VAL A 205 -7.65 10.60 13.93
N ASP A 206 -8.39 10.96 14.97
CA ASP A 206 -7.82 11.22 16.29
C ASP A 206 -7.68 9.90 17.06
N ARG A 207 -6.81 9.01 16.55
CA ARG A 207 -6.48 7.73 17.16
C ARG A 207 -5.01 7.73 17.55
N ARG A 208 -4.70 7.16 18.70
CA ARG A 208 -3.33 7.09 19.20
C ARG A 208 -2.76 5.70 18.99
N PHE A 209 -1.75 5.64 18.13
CA PHE A 209 -0.97 4.44 17.91
C PHE A 209 0.43 4.61 18.53
N VAL A 210 0.89 3.59 19.23
CA VAL A 210 2.24 3.53 19.80
C VAL A 210 2.94 2.29 19.24
N ALA A 211 4.16 2.43 18.78
CA ALA A 211 4.95 1.30 18.32
C ALA A 211 5.37 0.42 19.50
N GLU A 212 4.92 -0.83 19.55
CA GLU A 212 5.36 -1.80 20.59
C GLU A 212 6.77 -2.35 20.31
N ALA A 213 7.17 -2.36 19.06
CA ALA A 213 8.47 -2.74 18.54
C ALA A 213 8.85 -1.75 17.44
N ASP A 214 10.07 -1.80 16.94
CA ASP A 214 10.44 -1.05 15.74
C ASP A 214 9.47 -1.40 14.62
N THR A 215 8.78 -0.38 14.10
CA THR A 215 7.65 -0.56 13.20
C THR A 215 7.83 0.26 11.94
N THR A 216 7.58 -0.35 10.79
CA THR A 216 7.56 0.32 9.49
C THR A 216 6.14 0.36 8.96
N LEU A 217 5.69 1.55 8.57
CA LEU A 217 4.35 1.81 8.04
C LEU A 217 4.44 2.36 6.61
N TYR A 218 3.49 1.95 5.78
CA TYR A 218 3.10 2.65 4.58
C TYR A 218 1.89 3.52 4.92
N LEU A 219 1.92 4.80 4.53
CA LEU A 219 0.81 5.75 4.66
C LEU A 219 0.45 6.35 3.31
N LYS A 220 -0.86 6.39 3.02
CA LYS A 220 -1.41 7.14 1.89
C LYS A 220 -2.50 8.07 2.39
N ARG A 221 -2.41 9.34 2.01
CA ARG A 221 -3.32 10.40 2.45
C ARG A 221 -4.00 11.06 1.26
N ASN A 222 -5.20 11.59 1.49
CA ASN A 222 -5.95 12.44 0.56
C ASN A 222 -6.33 11.78 -0.77
N HIS A 223 -6.51 10.46 -0.79
CA HIS A 223 -6.79 9.65 -1.98
C HIS A 223 -8.25 9.15 -2.09
N LEU A 224 -9.12 9.54 -1.16
CA LEU A 224 -10.52 9.07 -1.11
C LEU A 224 -11.54 10.13 -1.55
N GLY A 225 -11.13 11.28 -2.01
CA GLY A 225 -12.00 12.36 -2.43
C GLY A 225 -11.83 12.66 -3.90
N GLY A 226 -12.69 12.12 -4.72
CA GLY A 226 -12.88 12.46 -6.12
C GLY A 226 -14.35 12.50 -6.42
#